data_de5ef107b2849681f8b1127b38fca9aa
#
_entry.id   de5ef107b2849681f8b1127b38fca9aa
#
_cell.length_a   1.000
_cell.length_b   1.000
_cell.length_c   1.000
_cell.angle_alpha   90.00
_cell.angle_beta   90.00
_cell.angle_gamma   90.00
#
_symmetry.space_group_name_H-M   'P 1'
#
loop_
_entity.id
_entity.type
_entity.pdbx_description
1 polymer ?
#
loop_
_entity_poly.entity_id
_entity_poly.type
_entity_poly.pdbx_seq_one_letter_code
_entity_poly.pdbx_strand_id
1 'polypeptide(L)'
;MMRVITGKARGVRLETLEGDATRPTSERAKEALFSSISNYIPGAVLLDLFAGSGQLAIEALSRGASRAVLCDSSHDACKIISKNLEKTRLSAASEVICRDYARALKELAGKKFDIVFLDPPYK
;
A
#
# COMPACT_ATOMS: atom_id res chain seq x y z
N MET A 1 5.94 -15.71 2.91
CA MET A 1 4.54 -15.54 2.45
C MET A 1 4.00 -14.22 2.96
N MET A 2 3.39 -13.46 2.07
CA MET A 2 2.84 -12.14 2.43
C MET A 2 1.33 -12.24 2.60
N ARG A 3 0.81 -11.64 3.66
CA ARG A 3 -0.63 -11.64 3.93
C ARG A 3 -1.02 -10.43 4.73
N VAL A 4 -2.32 -10.13 4.72
CA VAL A 4 -2.87 -9.10 5.59
C VAL A 4 -2.91 -9.64 7.03
N ILE A 5 -2.43 -8.84 7.97
CA ILE A 5 -2.29 -9.29 9.35
C ILE A 5 -3.57 -9.09 10.15
N THR A 6 -4.18 -7.93 10.04
CA THR A 6 -5.28 -7.53 10.91
C THR A 6 -6.37 -6.81 10.11
N GLY A 7 -7.58 -6.80 10.63
CA GLY A 7 -8.67 -5.99 10.09
C GLY A 7 -9.60 -6.76 9.15
N LYS A 8 -10.30 -6.03 8.31
CA LYS A 8 -11.34 -6.58 7.43
C LYS A 8 -10.85 -7.67 6.51
N ALA A 9 -9.62 -7.55 6.03
CA ALA A 9 -9.03 -8.49 5.08
C ALA A 9 -8.03 -9.44 5.74
N ARG A 10 -8.09 -9.58 7.04
CA ARG A 10 -7.18 -10.42 7.81
C ARG A 10 -7.03 -11.81 7.17
N GLY A 11 -5.79 -12.23 7.02
CA GLY A 11 -5.47 -13.57 6.52
C GLY A 11 -5.44 -13.71 5.01
N VAL A 12 -5.88 -12.70 4.26
CA VAL A 12 -5.84 -12.79 2.80
C VAL A 12 -4.39 -12.74 2.34
N ARG A 13 -4.03 -13.70 1.52
CA ARG A 13 -2.70 -13.76 0.93
C ARG A 13 -2.55 -12.71 -0.16
N LEU A 14 -1.42 -12.02 -0.15
CA LEU A 14 -1.11 -11.02 -1.16
C LEU A 14 -0.07 -11.57 -2.12
N GLU A 15 -0.22 -11.23 -3.38
CA GLU A 15 0.78 -11.60 -4.39
C GLU A 15 1.94 -10.63 -4.33
N THR A 16 3.13 -11.14 -4.66
CA THR A 16 4.34 -10.33 -4.71
C THR A 16 4.90 -10.35 -6.12
N LEU A 17 5.80 -9.42 -6.40
CA LEU A 17 6.49 -9.40 -7.69
C LEU A 17 7.43 -10.59 -7.76
N GLU A 18 7.29 -11.36 -8.82
CA GLU A 18 8.15 -12.52 -9.04
C GLU A 18 9.57 -12.06 -9.33
N GLY A 19 10.53 -12.73 -8.73
CA GLY A 19 11.94 -12.40 -8.93
C GLY A 19 12.33 -11.06 -8.36
N ASP A 20 11.50 -10.51 -7.52
CA ASP A 20 11.72 -9.20 -6.95
C ASP A 20 12.97 -9.18 -6.07
N ALA A 21 13.91 -8.31 -6.43
CA ALA A 21 15.11 -8.12 -5.64
C ALA A 21 14.83 -7.32 -4.37
N THR A 22 13.72 -6.60 -4.34
CA THR A 22 13.36 -5.86 -3.14
C THR A 22 12.78 -6.84 -2.14
N ARG A 23 13.21 -6.70 -0.91
CA ARG A 23 12.68 -7.57 0.14
C ARG A 23 11.33 -7.06 0.58
N PRO A 24 10.31 -7.94 0.61
CA PRO A 24 9.05 -7.53 1.20
C PRO A 24 9.26 -7.22 2.67
N THR A 25 8.52 -6.25 3.16
CA THR A 25 8.53 -5.95 4.58
C THR A 25 8.05 -7.18 5.34
N SER A 26 8.82 -7.63 6.32
CA SER A 26 8.44 -8.80 7.10
C SER A 26 7.17 -8.54 7.90
N GLU A 27 6.47 -9.61 8.27
CA GLU A 27 5.28 -9.46 9.11
C GLU A 27 5.59 -8.76 10.41
N ARG A 28 6.72 -9.11 11.01
CA ARG A 28 7.14 -8.51 12.27
C ARG A 28 7.37 -7.00 12.12
N ALA A 29 8.06 -6.58 11.08
CA ALA A 29 8.30 -5.17 10.82
C ALA A 29 6.99 -4.44 10.53
N LYS A 30 6.10 -5.08 9.78
CA LYS A 30 4.79 -4.51 9.45
C LYS A 30 3.95 -4.34 10.72
N GLU A 31 3.95 -5.34 11.60
CA GLU A 31 3.23 -5.24 12.87
C GLU A 31 3.77 -4.11 13.73
N ALA A 32 5.09 -3.98 13.80
CA ALA A 32 5.73 -2.92 14.58
C ALA A 32 5.35 -1.54 14.04
N LEU A 33 5.39 -1.37 12.73
CA LEU A 33 5.01 -0.13 12.09
C LEU A 33 3.56 0.24 12.42
N PHE A 34 2.64 -0.70 12.19
CA PHE A 34 1.22 -0.41 12.38
C PHE A 34 0.84 -0.27 13.85
N SER A 35 1.57 -0.90 14.77
CA SER A 35 1.39 -0.66 16.19
C SER A 35 1.75 0.78 16.53
N SER A 36 2.85 1.30 15.95
CA SER A 36 3.30 2.66 16.22
C SER A 36 2.31 3.70 15.73
N ILE A 37 1.62 3.44 14.62
CA ILE A 37 0.73 4.42 14.02
C ILE A 37 -0.74 4.07 14.17
N SER A 38 -1.05 3.11 15.04
CA SER A 38 -2.41 2.59 15.17
C SER A 38 -3.46 3.68 15.43
N ASN A 39 -3.11 4.72 16.18
CA ASN A 39 -4.04 5.79 16.49
C ASN A 39 -4.35 6.69 15.29
N TYR A 40 -3.51 6.65 14.26
CA TYR A 40 -3.66 7.49 13.08
C TYR A 40 -4.37 6.80 11.92
N ILE A 41 -4.57 5.49 12.03
CA ILE A 41 -5.11 4.69 10.93
C ILE A 41 -6.61 4.88 10.71
N PRO A 42 -7.46 4.80 11.76
CA PRO A 42 -8.92 4.86 11.51
C PRO A 42 -9.31 6.16 10.81
N GLY A 43 -9.99 6.02 9.68
CA GLY A 43 -10.47 7.14 8.90
C GLY A 43 -9.41 7.86 8.07
N ALA A 44 -8.16 7.42 8.12
CA ALA A 44 -7.07 8.11 7.44
C ALA A 44 -7.17 8.02 5.92
N VAL A 45 -6.71 9.08 5.27
CA VAL A 45 -6.46 9.09 3.82
C VAL A 45 -4.95 9.00 3.64
N LEU A 46 -4.49 8.00 2.91
CA LEU A 46 -3.05 7.78 2.83
C LEU A 46 -2.52 7.69 1.40
N LEU A 47 -1.24 7.94 1.29
CA LEU A 47 -0.52 7.88 0.03
C LEU A 47 0.69 6.96 0.20
N ASP A 48 0.85 6.02 -0.73
CA ASP A 48 2.04 5.19 -0.79
C ASP A 48 2.72 5.45 -2.14
N LEU A 49 3.86 6.15 -2.11
CA LEU A 49 4.55 6.58 -3.32
C LEU A 49 5.37 5.49 -3.99
N PHE A 50 5.69 4.42 -3.29
CA PHE A 50 6.46 3.29 -3.83
C PHE A 50 5.79 2.00 -3.37
N ALA A 51 4.60 1.78 -3.89
CA ALA A 51 3.68 0.79 -3.32
C ALA A 51 4.11 -0.67 -3.51
N GLY A 52 4.84 -0.98 -4.57
CA GLY A 52 5.29 -2.35 -4.82
C GLY A 52 4.12 -3.31 -4.99
N SER A 53 3.92 -4.18 -4.03
CA SER A 53 2.78 -5.11 -4.02
C SER A 53 1.53 -4.49 -3.41
N GLY A 54 1.66 -3.31 -2.81
CA GLY A 54 0.56 -2.63 -2.14
C GLY A 54 0.35 -3.06 -0.70
N GLN A 55 1.26 -3.85 -0.13
CA GLN A 55 1.03 -4.45 1.19
C GLN A 55 0.79 -3.45 2.30
N LEU A 56 1.51 -2.32 2.31
CA LEU A 56 1.37 -1.35 3.40
C LEU A 56 0.03 -0.63 3.33
N ALA A 57 -0.34 -0.13 2.16
CA ALA A 57 -1.60 0.56 1.99
C ALA A 57 -2.78 -0.38 2.23
N ILE A 58 -2.69 -1.61 1.75
CA ILE A 58 -3.74 -2.60 1.94
C ILE A 58 -3.90 -2.94 3.43
N GLU A 59 -2.78 -3.09 4.14
CA GLU A 59 -2.84 -3.31 5.59
C GLU A 59 -3.56 -2.15 6.29
N ALA A 60 -3.22 -0.91 5.91
CA ALA A 60 -3.85 0.26 6.50
C ALA A 60 -5.35 0.30 6.22
N LEU A 61 -5.75 0.03 4.97
CA LEU A 61 -7.16 -0.02 4.60
C LEU A 61 -7.89 -1.11 5.37
N SER A 62 -7.26 -2.27 5.52
CA SER A 62 -7.84 -3.38 6.27
C SER A 62 -8.08 -3.00 7.73
N ARG A 63 -7.22 -2.14 8.27
CA ARG A 63 -7.32 -1.70 9.68
C ARG A 63 -8.20 -0.47 9.88
N GLY A 64 -8.86 0.02 8.83
CA GLY A 64 -9.84 1.08 8.98
C GLY A 64 -9.50 2.42 8.35
N ALA A 65 -8.41 2.52 7.59
CA ALA A 65 -8.16 3.72 6.81
C ALA A 65 -9.31 3.91 5.81
N SER A 66 -9.64 5.15 5.50
CA SER A 66 -10.79 5.42 4.65
C SER A 66 -10.47 5.33 3.17
N ARG A 67 -9.26 5.71 2.78
CA ARG A 67 -8.87 5.75 1.38
C ARG A 67 -7.36 5.69 1.23
N ALA A 68 -6.91 5.09 0.14
CA ALA A 68 -5.48 5.03 -0.16
C ALA A 68 -5.22 5.30 -1.63
N VAL A 69 -4.14 6.04 -1.90
CA VAL A 69 -3.61 6.20 -3.25
C VAL A 69 -2.28 5.45 -3.28
N LEU A 70 -2.15 4.53 -4.23
CA LEU A 70 -0.96 3.69 -4.36
C LEU A 70 -0.29 4.00 -5.69
N CYS A 71 0.97 4.39 -5.63
CA CYS A 71 1.74 4.77 -6.81
C CYS A 71 2.92 3.83 -7.00
N ASP A 72 3.17 3.48 -8.24
CA ASP A 72 4.37 2.75 -8.61
C ASP A 72 4.65 2.99 -10.10
N SER A 73 5.91 3.04 -10.47
CA SER A 73 6.27 3.26 -11.88
C SER A 73 6.24 1.97 -12.69
N SER A 74 6.28 0.82 -12.04
CA SER A 74 6.31 -0.47 -12.71
C SER A 74 4.91 -0.95 -13.08
N HIS A 75 4.71 -1.26 -14.36
CA HIS A 75 3.44 -1.82 -14.81
C HIS A 75 3.15 -3.16 -14.14
N ASP A 76 4.18 -3.98 -13.94
CA ASP A 76 4.01 -5.26 -13.27
C ASP A 76 3.58 -5.07 -11.83
N ALA A 77 4.18 -4.09 -11.13
CA ALA A 77 3.76 -3.77 -9.77
C ALA A 77 2.31 -3.30 -9.74
N CYS A 78 1.92 -2.45 -10.67
CA CYS A 78 0.54 -1.94 -10.71
C CYS A 78 -0.48 -3.05 -10.94
N LYS A 79 -0.14 -4.05 -11.75
CA LYS A 79 -1.01 -5.21 -11.95
C LYS A 79 -1.16 -6.00 -10.66
N ILE A 80 -0.06 -6.22 -9.96
CA ILE A 80 -0.07 -6.94 -8.68
C ILE A 80 -0.89 -6.17 -7.64
N ILE A 81 -0.70 -4.86 -7.58
CA ILE A 81 -1.47 -4.00 -6.66
C ILE A 81 -2.96 -4.15 -6.92
N SER A 82 -3.37 -4.04 -8.18
CA SER A 82 -4.80 -4.14 -8.54
C SER A 82 -5.36 -5.49 -8.18
N LYS A 83 -4.61 -6.55 -8.42
CA LYS A 83 -5.02 -7.90 -8.07
C LYS A 83 -5.19 -8.07 -6.57
N ASN A 84 -4.24 -7.54 -5.80
CA ASN A 84 -4.31 -7.61 -4.35
C ASN A 84 -5.48 -6.79 -3.79
N LEU A 85 -5.78 -5.65 -4.40
CA LEU A 85 -6.92 -4.84 -4.00
C LEU A 85 -8.23 -5.58 -4.25
N GLU A 86 -8.32 -6.29 -5.37
CA GLU A 86 -9.51 -7.11 -5.67
C GLU A 86 -9.66 -8.26 -4.68
N LYS A 87 -8.57 -8.97 -4.41
CA LYS A 87 -8.60 -10.12 -3.48
C LYS A 87 -9.06 -9.69 -2.09
N THR A 88 -8.65 -8.52 -1.67
CA THR A 88 -8.98 -8.01 -0.34
C THR A 88 -10.30 -7.25 -0.31
N ARG A 89 -10.92 -7.04 -1.49
CA ARG A 89 -12.17 -6.28 -1.63
C ARG A 89 -12.03 -4.83 -1.19
N LEU A 90 -10.86 -4.25 -1.45
CA LEU A 90 -10.55 -2.87 -1.05
C LEU A 90 -10.41 -1.93 -2.25
N SER A 91 -10.75 -2.40 -3.45
CA SER A 91 -10.61 -1.59 -4.66
C SER A 91 -11.40 -0.30 -4.61
N ALA A 92 -12.60 -0.32 -4.05
CA ALA A 92 -13.45 0.87 -3.99
C ALA A 92 -12.86 1.97 -3.10
N ALA A 93 -12.01 1.60 -2.16
CA ALA A 93 -11.39 2.56 -1.23
C ALA A 93 -10.01 3.02 -1.71
N SER A 94 -9.63 2.68 -2.93
CA SER A 94 -8.27 2.90 -3.39
C SER A 94 -8.21 3.46 -4.80
N GLU A 95 -7.06 4.04 -5.11
CA GLU A 95 -6.73 4.52 -6.45
C GLU A 95 -5.29 4.12 -6.75
N VAL A 96 -5.06 3.55 -7.93
CA VAL A 96 -3.71 3.14 -8.34
C VAL A 96 -3.23 4.10 -9.43
N ILE A 97 -2.06 4.70 -9.20
CA ILE A 97 -1.44 5.60 -10.17
C ILE A 97 -0.15 4.97 -10.66
N CYS A 98 -0.14 4.57 -11.92
CA CYS A 98 1.01 3.91 -12.52
C CYS A 98 1.88 4.94 -13.22
N ARG A 99 2.63 5.68 -12.44
CA ARG A 99 3.53 6.76 -12.90
C ARG A 99 4.75 6.78 -12.01
N ASP A 100 5.83 7.42 -12.47
CA ASP A 100 6.94 7.67 -11.54
C ASP A 100 6.48 8.64 -10.45
N TYR A 101 7.22 8.66 -9.35
CA TYR A 101 6.78 9.43 -8.18
C TYR A 101 6.66 10.93 -8.47
N ALA A 102 7.52 11.48 -9.33
CA ALA A 102 7.47 12.91 -9.65
C ALA A 102 6.18 13.27 -10.38
N ARG A 103 5.77 12.45 -11.34
CA ARG A 103 4.51 12.67 -12.04
C ARG A 103 3.32 12.44 -11.13
N ALA A 104 3.39 11.41 -10.31
CA ALA A 104 2.32 11.13 -9.35
C ALA A 104 2.12 12.31 -8.41
N LEU A 105 3.20 12.89 -7.90
CA LEU A 105 3.11 14.05 -7.04
C LEU A 105 2.48 15.25 -7.73
N LYS A 106 2.76 15.45 -9.01
CA LYS A 106 2.12 16.52 -9.78
C LYS A 106 0.63 16.30 -9.91
N GLU A 107 0.23 15.06 -10.19
CA GLU A 107 -1.20 14.74 -10.31
C GLU A 107 -1.94 14.88 -8.99
N LEU A 108 -1.23 14.71 -7.89
CA LEU A 108 -1.83 14.79 -6.56
C LEU A 108 -1.68 16.16 -5.90
N ALA A 109 -1.15 17.14 -6.64
CA ALA A 109 -0.97 18.48 -6.09
C ALA A 109 -2.28 19.03 -5.57
N GLY A 110 -2.25 19.61 -4.39
CA GLY A 110 -3.43 20.16 -3.73
C GLY A 110 -4.23 19.17 -2.92
N LYS A 111 -3.96 17.88 -3.04
CA LYS A 111 -4.64 16.87 -2.22
C LYS A 111 -3.93 16.71 -0.90
N LYS A 112 -4.70 16.40 0.13
CA LYS A 112 -4.16 16.24 1.48
C LYS A 112 -4.21 14.79 1.91
N PHE A 113 -3.15 14.36 2.59
CA PHE A 113 -3.05 13.01 3.11
C PHE A 113 -2.70 13.07 4.59
N ASP A 114 -3.28 12.15 5.34
CA ASP A 114 -2.98 12.03 6.78
C ASP A 114 -1.70 11.24 7.01
N ILE A 115 -1.42 10.29 6.13
CA ILE A 115 -0.26 9.41 6.24
C ILE A 115 0.37 9.27 4.86
N VAL A 116 1.70 9.35 4.80
CA VAL A 116 2.45 9.08 3.56
C VAL A 116 3.48 8.01 3.86
N PHE A 117 3.41 6.92 3.11
CA PHE A 117 4.46 5.91 3.15
C PHE A 117 5.47 6.24 2.06
N LEU A 118 6.73 6.28 2.44
CA LEU A 118 7.81 6.64 1.56
C LEU A 118 8.96 5.66 1.74
N ASP A 119 8.92 4.59 0.98
CA ASP A 119 9.91 3.50 1.09
C ASP A 119 10.46 3.19 -0.30
N PRO A 120 11.33 4.07 -0.85
CA PRO A 120 11.85 3.87 -2.20
C PRO A 120 12.74 2.63 -2.27
N PRO A 121 12.80 1.98 -3.44
CA PRO A 121 13.68 0.84 -3.59
C PRO A 121 15.14 1.27 -3.56
N TYR A 122 15.96 0.48 -2.89
CA TYR A 122 17.41 0.70 -2.85
C TYR A 122 18.10 -0.32 -3.72
N LYS A 123 19.21 0.07 -4.27
CA LYS A 123 20.04 -0.83 -5.03
C LYS A 123 21.27 -1.24 -4.26
#